data_d77931570874afe3faca422a04af3f9f
#
_entry.id   d77931570874afe3faca422a04af3f9f
#
_cell.length_a   1.000
_cell.length_b   1.000
_cell.length_c   1.000
_cell.angle_alpha   90.00
_cell.angle_beta   90.00
_cell.angle_gamma   90.00
#
_symmetry.space_group_name_H-M   'P 1'
#
loop_
_entity.id
_entity.type
_entity.pdbx_description
1 polymer ?
#
loop_
_entity_poly.entity_id
_entity_poly.type
_entity_poly.pdbx_seq_one_letter_code
_entity_poly.pdbx_strand_id
1 'polypeptide(L)'
;MKTKLPILKIDPDFQSLIPPLSREAYEELELNIVCNGCREPIKVWGDYIIDGHKRYKICHEYDIAFTTEEVELKSKDDVISWICINLIDNRDLPENYRRYLIGKQYYCEKVVGAMNEAGANQYSIPVNRKHHSGKTATKIGKDYHVSPSTVNKYLQYVKALDRLKPDFPDLVEGILFENIKISQDNLIYLSKKPKSFISMVLDNISDSKRISVADIIYPTKPQEAAPLPQVTKSTVKDMPVYDPDAYVSSLTLTIPSWISSIKRTAANSDIKTLSVKARYDLVKVLNDLISISTTIKNILEEN
;
A
#
# COMPACT_ATOMS: atom_id res chain seq x y z
N MET A 1 -49.79 8.10 12.12
CA MET A 1 -48.71 9.01 12.62
C MET A 1 -47.44 8.64 11.93
N LYS A 2 -46.83 9.51 11.12
CA LYS A 2 -45.49 9.26 10.60
C LYS A 2 -44.49 9.33 11.76
N THR A 3 -43.88 8.23 12.10
CA THR A 3 -42.81 8.16 13.10
C THR A 3 -41.63 8.96 12.55
N LYS A 4 -41.29 10.06 13.20
CA LYS A 4 -40.14 10.88 12.78
C LYS A 4 -38.87 10.02 13.00
N LEU A 5 -38.23 9.62 11.93
CA LEU A 5 -37.01 8.82 11.99
C LEU A 5 -35.87 9.61 12.67
N PRO A 6 -35.01 8.96 13.45
CA PRO A 6 -33.83 9.60 14.03
C PRO A 6 -32.91 10.15 12.94
N ILE A 7 -32.44 11.39 13.10
CA ILE A 7 -31.46 11.99 12.18
C ILE A 7 -30.08 11.76 12.78
N LEU A 8 -29.28 10.93 12.09
CA LEU A 8 -27.91 10.61 12.48
C LEU A 8 -26.91 11.34 11.58
N LYS A 9 -25.71 11.56 12.09
CA LYS A 9 -24.62 12.21 11.37
C LYS A 9 -23.71 11.15 10.72
N ILE A 10 -23.15 11.50 9.57
CA ILE A 10 -22.17 10.68 8.86
C ILE A 10 -20.83 11.41 8.92
N ASP A 11 -19.83 10.79 9.55
CA ASP A 11 -18.45 11.28 9.50
C ASP A 11 -17.77 10.73 8.25
N PRO A 12 -17.18 11.58 7.37
CA PRO A 12 -16.51 11.13 6.16
C PRO A 12 -15.35 10.16 6.40
N ASP A 13 -14.64 10.31 7.53
CA ASP A 13 -13.54 9.42 7.88
C ASP A 13 -14.05 8.00 8.16
N PHE A 14 -15.18 7.88 8.88
CA PHE A 14 -15.80 6.59 9.18
C PHE A 14 -16.38 5.94 7.92
N GLN A 15 -17.12 6.71 7.14
CA GLN A 15 -17.72 6.23 5.89
C GLN A 15 -16.66 5.76 4.90
N SER A 16 -15.52 6.42 4.84
CA SER A 16 -14.43 6.13 3.93
C SER A 16 -13.69 4.82 4.21
N LEU A 17 -13.89 4.24 5.39
CA LEU A 17 -13.35 2.93 5.77
C LEU A 17 -14.25 1.78 5.32
N ILE A 18 -15.51 2.05 4.97
CA ILE A 18 -16.48 1.02 4.64
C ILE A 18 -16.41 0.72 3.15
N PRO A 19 -16.15 -0.55 2.77
CA PRO A 19 -16.09 -0.92 1.36
C PRO A 19 -17.43 -0.67 0.66
N PRO A 20 -17.44 -0.24 -0.60
CA PRO A 20 -18.64 -0.16 -1.40
C PRO A 20 -19.25 -1.58 -1.54
N LEU A 21 -20.55 -1.65 -1.63
CA LEU A 21 -21.25 -2.89 -2.01
C LEU A 21 -21.34 -2.97 -3.53
N SER A 22 -21.34 -4.19 -4.08
CA SER A 22 -21.73 -4.36 -5.47
C SER A 22 -23.18 -3.90 -5.65
N ARG A 23 -23.55 -3.62 -6.88
CA ARG A 23 -24.92 -3.22 -7.19
C ARG A 23 -25.92 -4.29 -6.78
N GLU A 24 -25.62 -5.53 -7.08
CA GLU A 24 -26.46 -6.68 -6.77
C GLU A 24 -26.63 -6.83 -5.25
N ALA A 25 -25.54 -6.74 -4.48
CA ALA A 25 -25.57 -6.82 -3.01
C ALA A 25 -26.33 -5.63 -2.37
N TYR A 26 -26.28 -4.46 -3.00
CA TYR A 26 -27.05 -3.32 -2.54
C TYR A 26 -28.54 -3.51 -2.81
N GLU A 27 -28.92 -3.95 -4.03
CA GLU A 27 -30.31 -4.24 -4.42
C GLU A 27 -30.92 -5.36 -3.55
N GLU A 28 -30.15 -6.40 -3.22
CA GLU A 28 -30.58 -7.46 -2.29
C GLU A 28 -30.82 -6.94 -0.87
N LEU A 29 -29.90 -6.12 -0.36
CA LEU A 29 -30.04 -5.49 0.95
C LEU A 29 -31.27 -4.58 0.98
N GLU A 30 -31.48 -3.79 -0.06
CA GLU A 30 -32.63 -2.89 -0.20
C GLU A 30 -33.95 -3.67 -0.20
N LEU A 31 -34.04 -4.68 -1.05
CA LEU A 31 -35.23 -5.54 -1.10
C LEU A 31 -35.52 -6.21 0.25
N ASN A 32 -34.47 -6.69 0.92
CA ASN A 32 -34.63 -7.32 2.24
C ASN A 32 -35.18 -6.31 3.27
N ILE A 33 -34.65 -5.10 3.32
CA ILE A 33 -35.11 -4.08 4.27
C ILE A 33 -36.53 -3.60 3.94
N VAL A 34 -36.86 -3.42 2.66
CA VAL A 34 -38.20 -3.02 2.22
C VAL A 34 -39.25 -4.09 2.56
N CYS A 35 -38.93 -5.37 2.34
CA CYS A 35 -39.86 -6.47 2.60
C CYS A 35 -39.96 -6.86 4.08
N ASN A 36 -38.89 -6.82 4.83
CA ASN A 36 -38.77 -7.40 6.17
C ASN A 36 -38.55 -6.39 7.29
N GLY A 37 -38.34 -5.09 6.95
CA GLY A 37 -37.91 -4.06 7.88
C GLY A 37 -36.40 -4.13 8.20
N CYS A 38 -35.93 -3.11 8.89
CA CYS A 38 -34.54 -3.04 9.36
C CYS A 38 -34.39 -3.84 10.67
N ARG A 39 -33.94 -5.09 10.57
CA ARG A 39 -33.83 -6.00 11.73
C ARG A 39 -32.61 -5.75 12.58
N GLU A 40 -31.49 -5.41 11.95
CA GLU A 40 -30.26 -5.14 12.66
C GLU A 40 -30.18 -3.66 13.02
N PRO A 41 -29.77 -3.32 14.26
CA PRO A 41 -29.63 -1.93 14.68
C PRO A 41 -28.53 -1.22 13.90
N ILE A 42 -28.68 0.08 13.72
CA ILE A 42 -27.61 0.96 13.24
C ILE A 42 -26.72 1.29 14.43
N LYS A 43 -25.44 0.96 14.35
CA LYS A 43 -24.51 1.24 15.44
C LYS A 43 -24.01 2.67 15.35
N VAL A 44 -24.06 3.35 16.51
CA VAL A 44 -23.74 4.76 16.62
C VAL A 44 -22.72 5.01 17.73
N TRP A 45 -21.99 6.10 17.58
CA TRP A 45 -21.17 6.71 18.61
C TRP A 45 -21.64 8.16 18.80
N GLY A 46 -22.38 8.40 19.87
CA GLY A 46 -23.18 9.62 20.00
C GLY A 46 -24.19 9.74 18.84
N ASP A 47 -24.11 10.84 18.09
CA ASP A 47 -24.96 11.04 16.92
C ASP A 47 -24.39 10.47 15.61
N TYR A 48 -23.16 9.93 15.64
CA TYR A 48 -22.46 9.50 14.43
C TYR A 48 -22.65 8.02 14.14
N ILE A 49 -22.97 7.70 12.89
CA ILE A 49 -23.06 6.31 12.42
C ILE A 49 -21.66 5.71 12.32
N ILE A 50 -21.46 4.55 12.95
CA ILE A 50 -20.20 3.78 12.88
C ILE A 50 -20.36 2.45 12.15
N ASP A 51 -21.58 1.88 12.11
CA ASP A 51 -21.95 0.77 11.24
C ASP A 51 -23.42 0.90 10.81
N GLY A 52 -23.75 0.38 9.61
CA GLY A 52 -25.10 0.41 9.06
C GLY A 52 -25.41 1.61 8.18
N HIS A 53 -24.41 2.32 7.63
CA HIS A 53 -24.60 3.47 6.74
C HIS A 53 -25.54 3.18 5.56
N LYS A 54 -25.49 1.99 4.97
CA LYS A 54 -26.37 1.58 3.86
C LYS A 54 -27.78 1.34 4.35
N ARG A 55 -27.94 0.65 5.51
CA ARG A 55 -29.23 0.44 6.17
C ARG A 55 -29.89 1.77 6.50
N TYR A 56 -29.14 2.71 7.08
CA TYR A 56 -29.63 4.06 7.38
C TYR A 56 -30.16 4.78 6.14
N LYS A 57 -29.39 4.74 5.03
CA LYS A 57 -29.79 5.37 3.77
C LYS A 57 -31.10 4.78 3.25
N ILE A 58 -31.21 3.45 3.18
CA ILE A 58 -32.41 2.74 2.70
C ILE A 58 -33.62 3.04 3.61
N CYS A 59 -33.44 2.99 4.93
CA CYS A 59 -34.52 3.29 5.86
C CYS A 59 -35.09 4.69 5.72
N HIS A 60 -34.21 5.68 5.46
CA HIS A 60 -34.67 7.06 5.21
C HIS A 60 -35.33 7.22 3.84
N GLU A 61 -34.87 6.51 2.82
CA GLU A 61 -35.43 6.56 1.47
C GLU A 61 -36.85 6.00 1.41
N TYR A 62 -37.10 4.90 2.16
CA TYR A 62 -38.39 4.19 2.18
C TYR A 62 -39.24 4.46 3.42
N ASP A 63 -38.86 5.39 4.29
CA ASP A 63 -39.57 5.74 5.54
C ASP A 63 -39.76 4.52 6.47
N ILE A 64 -38.75 3.65 6.55
CA ILE A 64 -38.76 2.43 7.35
C ILE A 64 -38.13 2.69 8.72
N ALA A 65 -38.86 2.29 9.79
CA ALA A 65 -38.35 2.40 11.15
C ALA A 65 -37.11 1.54 11.39
N PHE A 66 -36.13 2.06 12.13
CA PHE A 66 -34.94 1.35 12.54
C PHE A 66 -34.59 1.63 14.01
N THR A 67 -33.81 0.78 14.61
CA THR A 67 -33.25 0.93 15.96
C THR A 67 -31.80 1.34 15.91
N THR A 68 -31.32 2.03 16.95
CA THR A 68 -29.91 2.37 17.12
C THR A 68 -29.34 1.63 18.31
N GLU A 69 -28.05 1.29 18.22
CA GLU A 69 -27.25 0.70 19.30
C GLU A 69 -26.03 1.58 19.54
N GLU A 70 -25.94 2.13 20.76
CA GLU A 70 -24.81 2.97 21.16
C GLU A 70 -23.59 2.10 21.45
N VAL A 71 -22.43 2.48 20.91
CA VAL A 71 -21.15 1.88 21.24
C VAL A 71 -20.31 2.88 22.03
N GLU A 72 -20.01 2.55 23.28
CA GLU A 72 -19.23 3.40 24.17
C GLU A 72 -17.75 3.37 23.82
N LEU A 73 -17.26 4.44 23.20
CA LEU A 73 -15.87 4.64 22.80
C LEU A 73 -15.36 5.99 23.27
N LYS A 74 -14.09 6.11 23.61
CA LYS A 74 -13.53 7.29 24.28
C LYS A 74 -13.08 8.38 23.31
N SER A 75 -12.69 8.01 22.10
CA SER A 75 -12.11 8.93 21.14
C SER A 75 -12.44 8.52 19.70
N LYS A 76 -12.27 9.47 18.77
CA LYS A 76 -12.43 9.20 17.32
C LYS A 76 -11.48 8.10 16.83
N ASP A 77 -10.25 8.02 17.38
CA ASP A 77 -9.30 6.98 17.03
C ASP A 77 -9.76 5.60 17.51
N ASP A 78 -10.39 5.52 18.70
CA ASP A 78 -10.99 4.27 19.19
C ASP A 78 -12.15 3.83 18.28
N VAL A 79 -12.94 4.79 17.76
CA VAL A 79 -14.02 4.51 16.80
C VAL A 79 -13.44 3.95 15.50
N ILE A 80 -12.42 4.58 14.94
CA ILE A 80 -11.76 4.10 13.72
C ILE A 80 -11.18 2.69 13.94
N SER A 81 -10.52 2.45 15.07
CA SER A 81 -10.00 1.12 15.44
C SER A 81 -11.13 0.08 15.51
N TRP A 82 -12.25 0.43 16.18
CA TRP A 82 -13.41 -0.45 16.29
C TRP A 82 -14.03 -0.77 14.92
N ILE A 83 -14.18 0.22 14.05
CA ILE A 83 -14.68 0.00 12.66
C ILE A 83 -13.76 -0.95 11.90
N CYS A 84 -12.44 -0.76 12.00
CA CYS A 84 -11.47 -1.63 11.33
C CYS A 84 -11.59 -3.08 11.79
N ILE A 85 -11.67 -3.33 13.10
CA ILE A 85 -11.84 -4.67 13.68
C ILE A 85 -13.14 -5.29 13.20
N ASN A 86 -14.26 -4.57 13.34
CA ASN A 86 -15.58 -5.06 12.94
C ASN A 86 -15.66 -5.43 11.44
N LEU A 87 -15.00 -4.65 10.56
CA LEU A 87 -14.94 -4.95 9.14
C LEU A 87 -14.10 -6.19 8.84
N ILE A 88 -12.96 -6.36 9.51
CA ILE A 88 -12.07 -7.51 9.30
C ILE A 88 -12.74 -8.81 9.75
N ASP A 89 -13.47 -8.78 10.86
CA ASP A 89 -14.08 -9.97 11.47
C ASP A 89 -15.35 -10.41 10.75
N ASN A 90 -16.11 -9.47 10.18
CA ASN A 90 -17.45 -9.73 9.66
C ASN A 90 -17.56 -9.68 8.13
N ARG A 91 -16.46 -9.46 7.40
CA ARG A 91 -16.50 -9.35 5.94
C ARG A 91 -15.36 -10.11 5.29
N ASP A 92 -15.68 -10.74 4.16
CA ASP A 92 -14.67 -11.24 3.23
C ASP A 92 -14.13 -10.05 2.42
N LEU A 93 -12.87 -9.70 2.70
CA LEU A 93 -12.22 -8.52 2.13
C LEU A 93 -11.00 -8.93 1.31
N PRO A 94 -10.73 -8.25 0.18
CA PRO A 94 -9.47 -8.39 -0.54
C PRO A 94 -8.26 -8.19 0.39
N GLU A 95 -7.17 -8.91 0.12
CA GLU A 95 -5.99 -8.89 1.00
C GLU A 95 -5.42 -7.48 1.17
N ASN A 96 -5.41 -6.66 0.11
CA ASN A 96 -4.95 -5.28 0.19
C ASN A 96 -5.83 -4.41 1.09
N TYR A 97 -7.15 -4.66 1.08
CA TYR A 97 -8.08 -3.96 1.96
C TYR A 97 -7.87 -4.38 3.42
N ARG A 98 -7.71 -5.67 3.66
CA ARG A 98 -7.41 -6.22 4.99
C ARG A 98 -6.10 -5.62 5.55
N ARG A 99 -5.04 -5.54 4.75
CA ARG A 99 -3.77 -4.88 5.13
C ARG A 99 -3.97 -3.41 5.50
N TYR A 100 -4.79 -2.70 4.74
CA TYR A 100 -5.12 -1.31 5.01
C TYR A 100 -5.82 -1.15 6.36
N LEU A 101 -6.85 -1.95 6.65
CA LEU A 101 -7.58 -1.89 7.92
C LEU A 101 -6.70 -2.24 9.12
N ILE A 102 -5.89 -3.30 9.05
CA ILE A 102 -4.94 -3.68 10.11
C ILE A 102 -3.93 -2.54 10.37
N GLY A 103 -3.39 -1.96 9.31
CA GLY A 103 -2.47 -0.83 9.43
C GLY A 103 -3.13 0.42 9.99
N LYS A 104 -4.41 0.68 9.67
CA LYS A 104 -5.21 1.80 10.18
C LYS A 104 -5.52 1.63 11.66
N GLN A 105 -5.93 0.43 12.07
CA GLN A 105 -6.10 0.08 13.49
C GLN A 105 -4.79 0.32 14.26
N TYR A 106 -3.67 -0.17 13.75
CA TYR A 106 -2.36 0.04 14.39
C TYR A 106 -2.01 1.52 14.51
N TYR A 107 -2.30 2.32 13.49
CA TYR A 107 -2.08 3.76 13.54
C TYR A 107 -2.86 4.41 14.68
N CYS A 108 -4.16 4.14 14.78
CA CYS A 108 -5.03 4.70 15.81
C CYS A 108 -4.66 4.23 17.22
N GLU A 109 -4.47 2.93 17.45
CA GLU A 109 -4.06 2.41 18.76
C GLU A 109 -2.72 2.97 19.24
N LYS A 110 -1.80 3.26 18.30
CA LYS A 110 -0.51 3.89 18.62
C LYS A 110 -0.67 5.35 19.02
N VAL A 111 -1.57 6.10 18.37
CA VAL A 111 -1.86 7.50 18.69
C VAL A 111 -2.53 7.59 20.06
N VAL A 112 -3.55 6.78 20.30
CA VAL A 112 -4.25 6.71 21.62
C VAL A 112 -3.29 6.32 22.73
N GLY A 113 -2.42 5.33 22.51
CA GLY A 113 -1.39 4.94 23.47
C GLY A 113 -0.43 6.08 23.81
N ALA A 114 0.00 6.84 22.83
CA ALA A 114 0.87 8.00 23.03
C ALA A 114 0.17 9.16 23.76
N MET A 115 -1.14 9.39 23.53
CA MET A 115 -1.91 10.42 24.21
C MET A 115 -2.18 10.07 25.68
N ASN A 116 -2.48 8.82 25.97
CA ASN A 116 -2.67 8.34 27.36
C ASN A 116 -1.40 8.46 28.21
N GLU A 117 -0.22 8.38 27.60
CA GLU A 117 1.06 8.59 28.25
C GLU A 117 1.43 10.08 28.39
N ALA A 118 0.99 10.93 27.46
CA ALA A 118 1.24 12.38 27.48
C ALA A 118 0.44 13.12 28.59
N GLY A 119 -0.57 12.48 29.20
CA GLY A 119 -1.21 12.95 30.41
C GLY A 119 -0.30 12.93 31.65
N ALA A 120 0.83 12.23 31.61
CA ALA A 120 1.93 12.37 32.53
C ALA A 120 2.83 13.51 32.03
N ASN A 121 2.97 14.58 32.79
CA ASN A 121 3.73 15.82 32.52
C ASN A 121 4.90 15.66 31.55
N GLN A 122 4.96 16.55 30.56
CA GLN A 122 5.97 16.69 29.52
C GLN A 122 7.43 16.67 30.04
N TYR A 123 7.64 16.85 31.33
CA TYR A 123 8.94 16.87 32.03
C TYR A 123 9.29 15.57 32.75
N SER A 124 8.42 14.57 32.82
CA SER A 124 8.64 13.32 33.57
C SER A 124 8.87 12.09 32.70
N ILE A 125 9.17 12.24 31.42
CA ILE A 125 9.40 11.10 30.51
C ILE A 125 10.87 10.70 30.57
N PRO A 126 11.22 9.53 31.13
CA PRO A 126 12.56 8.99 30.98
C PRO A 126 12.86 8.73 29.51
N VAL A 127 14.10 9.03 29.09
CA VAL A 127 14.62 9.02 27.70
C VAL A 127 14.54 7.67 26.97
N ASN A 128 13.72 6.71 27.42
CA ASN A 128 13.63 5.37 26.85
C ASN A 128 12.38 5.17 25.97
N ARG A 129 12.21 6.04 24.96
CA ARG A 129 11.10 5.98 23.97
C ARG A 129 11.09 4.76 23.05
N LYS A 130 11.99 3.78 23.22
CA LYS A 130 12.13 2.63 22.31
C LYS A 130 11.14 1.48 22.51
N HIS A 131 10.34 1.45 23.61
CA HIS A 131 9.62 0.23 24.00
C HIS A 131 8.11 0.15 23.72
N HIS A 132 7.39 1.26 23.42
CA HIS A 132 5.93 1.20 23.34
C HIS A 132 5.38 0.80 21.96
N SER A 133 6.00 1.21 20.85
CA SER A 133 5.55 0.79 19.52
C SER A 133 5.68 -0.72 19.28
N GLY A 134 6.60 -1.38 19.98
CA GLY A 134 6.77 -2.84 19.90
C GLY A 134 5.63 -3.63 20.54
N LYS A 135 5.04 -3.15 21.64
CA LYS A 135 3.95 -3.85 22.34
C LYS A 135 2.66 -3.87 21.54
N THR A 136 2.24 -2.71 20.99
CA THR A 136 1.03 -2.60 20.16
C THR A 136 1.16 -3.42 18.88
N ALA A 137 2.31 -3.31 18.16
CA ALA A 137 2.55 -4.10 16.97
C ALA A 137 2.58 -5.61 17.26
N THR A 138 3.09 -6.01 18.42
CA THR A 138 3.12 -7.42 18.84
C THR A 138 1.72 -7.93 19.16
N LYS A 139 0.88 -7.13 19.83
CA LYS A 139 -0.52 -7.46 20.12
C LYS A 139 -1.29 -7.68 18.80
N ILE A 140 -1.33 -6.66 17.95
CA ILE A 140 -2.03 -6.73 16.66
C ILE A 140 -1.49 -7.86 15.78
N GLY A 141 -0.15 -8.06 15.79
CA GLY A 141 0.46 -9.17 15.07
C GLY A 141 -0.02 -10.53 15.51
N LYS A 142 -0.26 -10.73 16.83
CA LYS A 142 -0.86 -11.97 17.37
C LYS A 142 -2.31 -12.12 16.95
N ASP A 143 -3.11 -11.04 17.04
CA ASP A 143 -4.54 -11.05 16.74
C ASP A 143 -4.78 -11.45 15.26
N TYR A 144 -3.92 -11.00 14.35
CA TYR A 144 -4.05 -11.28 12.90
C TYR A 144 -3.03 -12.27 12.34
N HIS A 145 -2.31 -13.00 13.19
CA HIS A 145 -1.32 -14.03 12.79
C HIS A 145 -0.22 -13.50 11.84
N VAL A 146 0.22 -12.27 12.05
CA VAL A 146 1.31 -11.64 11.28
C VAL A 146 2.45 -11.17 12.18
N SER A 147 3.65 -11.03 11.63
CA SER A 147 4.79 -10.55 12.41
C SER A 147 4.64 -9.06 12.79
N PRO A 148 5.21 -8.60 13.91
CA PRO A 148 5.23 -7.19 14.27
C PRO A 148 5.90 -6.30 13.20
N SER A 149 6.87 -6.84 12.47
CA SER A 149 7.49 -6.15 11.32
C SER A 149 6.51 -5.98 10.16
N THR A 150 5.63 -6.96 9.94
CA THR A 150 4.56 -6.89 8.95
C THR A 150 3.53 -5.82 9.31
N VAL A 151 3.14 -5.72 10.60
CA VAL A 151 2.25 -4.65 11.07
C VAL A 151 2.85 -3.25 10.80
N ASN A 152 4.17 -3.09 11.03
CA ASN A 152 4.85 -1.84 10.69
C ASN A 152 4.89 -1.55 9.18
N LYS A 153 5.00 -2.58 8.34
CA LYS A 153 4.87 -2.42 6.87
C LYS A 153 3.47 -1.97 6.49
N TYR A 154 2.43 -2.53 7.11
CA TYR A 154 1.03 -2.12 6.87
C TYR A 154 0.79 -0.66 7.28
N LEU A 155 1.44 -0.17 8.35
CA LEU A 155 1.41 1.26 8.68
C LEU A 155 1.97 2.15 7.57
N GLN A 156 3.09 1.75 6.95
CA GLN A 156 3.66 2.52 5.82
C GLN A 156 2.72 2.47 4.60
N TYR A 157 2.09 1.34 4.37
CA TYR A 157 1.09 1.15 3.31
C TYR A 157 -0.11 2.10 3.51
N VAL A 158 -0.67 2.15 4.73
CA VAL A 158 -1.76 3.08 5.09
C VAL A 158 -1.36 4.53 4.85
N LYS A 159 -0.19 4.94 5.36
CA LYS A 159 0.30 6.32 5.18
C LYS A 159 0.46 6.72 3.71
N ALA A 160 0.83 5.79 2.86
CA ALA A 160 0.93 6.03 1.43
C ALA A 160 -0.44 6.18 0.76
N LEU A 161 -1.39 5.31 1.10
CA LEU A 161 -2.77 5.37 0.58
C LEU A 161 -3.53 6.60 1.09
N ASP A 162 -3.45 6.91 2.40
CA ASP A 162 -4.10 8.08 2.99
C ASP A 162 -3.57 9.40 2.39
N ARG A 163 -2.31 9.43 1.96
CA ARG A 163 -1.73 10.59 1.26
C ARG A 163 -2.27 10.73 -0.17
N LEU A 164 -2.52 9.63 -0.86
CA LEU A 164 -3.04 9.62 -2.23
C LEU A 164 -4.56 9.84 -2.28
N LYS A 165 -5.29 9.40 -1.28
CA LYS A 165 -6.75 9.35 -1.26
C LYS A 165 -7.45 10.67 -1.57
N PRO A 166 -7.02 11.84 -1.05
CA PRO A 166 -7.71 13.11 -1.33
C PRO A 166 -7.67 13.53 -2.80
N ASP A 167 -6.63 13.16 -3.53
CA ASP A 167 -6.38 13.60 -4.90
C ASP A 167 -6.65 12.50 -5.95
N PHE A 168 -6.53 11.24 -5.55
CA PHE A 168 -6.62 10.07 -6.41
C PHE A 168 -7.47 8.96 -5.76
N PRO A 169 -8.75 9.23 -5.44
CA PRO A 169 -9.61 8.24 -4.75
C PRO A 169 -9.77 6.96 -5.57
N ASP A 170 -9.96 7.06 -6.90
CA ASP A 170 -10.13 5.91 -7.79
C ASP A 170 -8.88 5.01 -7.85
N LEU A 171 -7.68 5.62 -7.79
CA LEU A 171 -6.43 4.88 -7.69
C LEU A 171 -6.37 4.07 -6.38
N VAL A 172 -6.71 4.71 -5.27
CA VAL A 172 -6.71 4.06 -3.95
C VAL A 172 -7.72 2.92 -3.91
N GLU A 173 -8.93 3.16 -4.40
CA GLU A 173 -9.96 2.13 -4.51
C GLU A 173 -9.51 0.97 -5.41
N GLY A 174 -8.96 1.27 -6.58
CA GLY A 174 -8.42 0.26 -7.49
C GLY A 174 -7.30 -0.59 -6.87
N ILE A 175 -6.46 -0.01 -6.02
CA ILE A 175 -5.40 -0.74 -5.29
C ILE A 175 -6.01 -1.60 -4.17
N LEU A 176 -6.95 -1.07 -3.40
CA LEU A 176 -7.59 -1.78 -2.28
C LEU A 176 -8.39 -2.99 -2.76
N PHE A 177 -9.08 -2.88 -3.89
CA PHE A 177 -9.85 -3.97 -4.51
C PHE A 177 -9.06 -4.81 -5.52
N GLU A 178 -7.73 -4.65 -5.55
CA GLU A 178 -6.80 -5.43 -6.40
C GLU A 178 -7.02 -5.28 -7.91
N ASN A 179 -7.81 -4.29 -8.32
CA ASN A 179 -7.99 -3.92 -9.72
C ASN A 179 -6.73 -3.27 -10.31
N ILE A 180 -5.93 -2.60 -9.46
CA ILE A 180 -4.64 -2.01 -9.82
C ILE A 180 -3.56 -2.68 -8.99
N LYS A 181 -2.57 -3.28 -9.67
CA LYS A 181 -1.45 -3.98 -9.03
C LYS A 181 -0.23 -3.07 -8.91
N ILE A 182 0.20 -2.83 -7.69
CA ILE A 182 1.41 -2.05 -7.38
C ILE A 182 2.14 -2.69 -6.20
N SER A 183 3.48 -2.71 -6.24
CA SER A 183 4.24 -3.15 -5.08
C SER A 183 4.19 -2.10 -3.97
N GLN A 184 4.34 -2.52 -2.72
CA GLN A 184 4.32 -1.60 -1.58
C GLN A 184 5.39 -0.51 -1.69
N ASP A 185 6.61 -0.85 -2.12
CA ASP A 185 7.69 0.11 -2.27
C ASP A 185 7.40 1.14 -3.36
N ASN A 186 6.83 0.70 -4.48
CA ASN A 186 6.40 1.58 -5.56
C ASN A 186 5.26 2.51 -5.10
N LEU A 187 4.32 2.00 -4.33
CA LEU A 187 3.23 2.81 -3.76
C LEU A 187 3.77 3.88 -2.82
N ILE A 188 4.68 3.51 -1.90
CA ILE A 188 5.31 4.46 -0.98
C ILE A 188 6.11 5.52 -1.75
N TYR A 189 6.81 5.12 -2.80
CA TYR A 189 7.55 6.04 -3.65
C TYR A 189 6.61 6.98 -4.40
N LEU A 190 5.58 6.45 -5.05
CA LEU A 190 4.59 7.21 -5.81
C LEU A 190 3.86 8.23 -4.93
N SER A 191 3.48 7.84 -3.71
CA SER A 191 2.78 8.71 -2.76
C SER A 191 3.57 9.96 -2.32
N LYS A 192 4.87 10.00 -2.58
CA LYS A 192 5.75 11.14 -2.28
C LYS A 192 5.97 12.07 -3.47
N LYS A 193 5.44 11.73 -4.65
CA LYS A 193 5.60 12.49 -5.88
C LYS A 193 4.56 13.59 -6.03
N PRO A 194 4.83 14.63 -6.82
CA PRO A 194 3.84 15.66 -7.15
C PRO A 194 2.63 15.08 -7.86
N LYS A 195 1.45 15.72 -7.71
CA LYS A 195 0.20 15.30 -8.34
C LYS A 195 0.32 15.16 -9.86
N SER A 196 1.00 16.11 -10.53
CA SER A 196 1.24 16.07 -11.97
C SER A 196 1.99 14.81 -12.43
N PHE A 197 2.96 14.38 -11.62
CA PHE A 197 3.70 13.15 -11.88
C PHE A 197 2.81 11.91 -11.74
N ILE A 198 1.99 11.87 -10.69
CA ILE A 198 1.06 10.76 -10.46
C ILE A 198 0.04 10.67 -11.58
N SER A 199 -0.57 11.80 -12.00
CA SER A 199 -1.49 11.84 -13.13
C SER A 199 -0.83 11.29 -14.42
N MET A 200 0.42 11.71 -14.71
CA MET A 200 1.15 11.21 -15.87
C MET A 200 1.41 9.70 -15.82
N VAL A 201 1.70 9.15 -14.64
CA VAL A 201 1.83 7.68 -14.46
C VAL A 201 0.49 6.99 -14.71
N LEU A 202 -0.62 7.57 -14.22
CA LEU A 202 -1.96 6.99 -14.39
C LEU A 202 -2.42 7.03 -15.86
N ASP A 203 -2.11 8.10 -16.59
CA ASP A 203 -2.41 8.23 -18.03
C ASP A 203 -1.67 7.18 -18.88
N ASN A 204 -0.56 6.65 -18.38
CA ASN A 204 0.28 5.66 -19.07
C ASN A 204 0.05 4.21 -18.57
N ILE A 205 -0.88 3.99 -17.63
CA ILE A 205 -1.20 2.62 -17.18
C ILE A 205 -1.77 1.85 -18.37
N SER A 206 -1.05 0.77 -18.74
CA SER A 206 -1.51 -0.16 -19.77
C SER A 206 -2.77 -0.91 -19.32
N ASP A 207 -3.45 -1.59 -20.26
CA ASP A 207 -4.63 -2.43 -20.01
C ASP A 207 -4.40 -3.50 -18.92
N SER A 208 -3.14 -3.81 -18.61
CA SER A 208 -2.75 -4.72 -17.52
C SER A 208 -3.08 -4.19 -16.11
N LYS A 209 -3.43 -2.91 -15.98
CA LYS A 209 -3.69 -2.23 -14.69
C LYS A 209 -2.61 -2.47 -13.64
N ARG A 210 -1.35 -2.58 -14.08
CA ARG A 210 -0.19 -2.81 -13.23
C ARG A 210 0.76 -1.61 -13.30
N ILE A 211 1.10 -1.05 -12.14
CA ILE A 211 2.09 0.02 -12.02
C ILE A 211 3.44 -0.62 -11.72
N SER A 212 4.34 -0.60 -12.68
CA SER A 212 5.70 -1.13 -12.56
C SER A 212 6.71 -0.06 -12.16
N VAL A 213 7.93 -0.49 -11.86
CA VAL A 213 9.06 0.43 -11.58
C VAL A 213 9.34 1.30 -12.83
N ALA A 214 9.22 0.74 -14.03
CA ALA A 214 9.47 1.47 -15.28
C ALA A 214 8.49 2.63 -15.47
N ASP A 215 7.19 2.41 -15.19
CA ASP A 215 6.16 3.45 -15.28
C ASP A 215 6.41 4.61 -14.32
N ILE A 216 7.02 4.31 -13.17
CA ILE A 216 7.34 5.31 -12.15
C ILE A 216 8.63 6.07 -12.47
N ILE A 217 9.65 5.41 -13.03
CA ILE A 217 10.94 6.04 -13.32
C ILE A 217 10.90 6.82 -14.63
N TYR A 218 10.20 6.31 -15.62
CA TYR A 218 10.10 6.86 -16.98
C TYR A 218 8.63 7.05 -17.39
N PRO A 219 7.88 7.97 -16.76
CA PRO A 219 6.51 8.25 -17.14
C PRO A 219 6.50 9.07 -18.45
N THR A 220 6.69 8.40 -19.55
CA THR A 220 6.55 8.99 -20.89
C THR A 220 5.13 8.79 -21.39
N LYS A 221 4.49 9.86 -21.92
CA LYS A 221 3.27 9.66 -22.71
C LYS A 221 3.59 8.67 -23.82
N PRO A 222 2.67 7.73 -24.14
CA PRO A 222 2.84 6.94 -25.34
C PRO A 222 3.03 7.92 -26.49
N GLN A 223 4.21 7.98 -27.08
CA GLN A 223 4.32 8.54 -28.42
C GLN A 223 3.34 7.72 -29.25
N GLU A 224 2.39 8.40 -29.93
CA GLU A 224 1.62 7.74 -30.97
C GLU A 224 2.62 6.93 -31.78
N ALA A 225 2.50 5.62 -31.66
CA ALA A 225 3.40 4.72 -32.38
C ALA A 225 3.28 5.10 -33.84
N ALA A 226 4.37 5.60 -34.42
CA ALA A 226 4.44 5.72 -35.86
C ALA A 226 3.88 4.42 -36.44
N PRO A 227 3.00 4.44 -37.44
CA PRO A 227 2.36 3.24 -37.95
C PRO A 227 3.44 2.18 -38.14
N LEU A 228 3.35 1.10 -37.36
CA LEU A 228 4.28 -0.03 -37.47
C LEU A 228 4.33 -0.41 -38.96
N PRO A 229 5.51 -0.51 -39.57
CA PRO A 229 5.60 -1.07 -40.88
C PRO A 229 4.89 -2.42 -40.84
N GLN A 230 3.96 -2.65 -41.77
CA GLN A 230 3.13 -3.84 -41.81
C GLN A 230 4.05 -5.05 -41.70
N VAL A 231 3.94 -5.76 -40.57
CA VAL A 231 4.71 -6.99 -40.30
C VAL A 231 4.17 -8.03 -41.28
N THR A 232 4.84 -8.17 -42.39
CA THR A 232 4.69 -9.35 -43.25
C THR A 232 5.03 -10.53 -42.37
N LYS A 233 4.19 -11.57 -42.34
CA LYS A 233 4.35 -12.79 -41.54
C LYS A 233 5.78 -13.29 -41.73
N SER A 234 6.64 -13.08 -40.71
CA SER A 234 8.01 -13.59 -40.71
C SER A 234 7.97 -15.11 -40.62
N THR A 235 8.53 -15.76 -41.65
CA THR A 235 8.79 -17.19 -41.60
C THR A 235 9.99 -17.45 -40.68
N VAL A 236 10.13 -18.66 -40.15
CA VAL A 236 11.20 -19.08 -39.23
C VAL A 236 12.64 -18.74 -39.72
N LYS A 237 12.81 -18.31 -40.95
CA LYS A 237 14.08 -17.84 -41.53
C LYS A 237 14.48 -16.41 -41.12
N ASP A 238 13.59 -15.61 -40.49
CA ASP A 238 13.86 -14.21 -40.12
C ASP A 238 14.14 -14.06 -38.61
N MET A 239 14.80 -15.06 -37.98
CA MET A 239 15.34 -14.86 -36.63
C MET A 239 16.43 -13.78 -36.69
N PRO A 240 16.41 -12.80 -35.74
CA PRO A 240 17.47 -11.80 -35.66
C PRO A 240 18.83 -12.50 -35.66
N VAL A 241 19.70 -12.08 -36.55
CA VAL A 241 21.08 -12.54 -36.56
C VAL A 241 21.66 -12.20 -35.19
N TYR A 242 22.37 -13.16 -34.58
CA TYR A 242 23.08 -12.97 -33.34
C TYR A 242 24.00 -11.74 -33.46
N ASP A 243 23.68 -10.70 -32.65
CA ASP A 243 24.47 -9.48 -32.58
C ASP A 243 25.35 -9.53 -31.32
N PRO A 244 26.64 -9.80 -31.47
CA PRO A 244 27.59 -9.83 -30.35
C PRO A 244 27.65 -8.51 -29.60
N ASP A 245 27.49 -7.38 -30.30
CA ASP A 245 27.56 -6.03 -29.70
C ASP A 245 26.42 -5.76 -28.71
N ALA A 246 25.24 -6.36 -28.90
CA ALA A 246 24.13 -6.23 -27.99
C ALA A 246 24.44 -6.80 -26.60
N TYR A 247 25.19 -7.90 -26.51
CA TYR A 247 25.60 -8.47 -25.22
C TYR A 247 26.69 -7.64 -24.54
N VAL A 248 27.64 -7.10 -25.30
CA VAL A 248 28.67 -6.21 -24.75
C VAL A 248 28.10 -4.89 -24.28
N SER A 249 27.09 -4.36 -24.98
CA SER A 249 26.37 -3.16 -24.57
C SER A 249 25.71 -3.29 -23.18
N SER A 250 25.21 -4.48 -22.85
CA SER A 250 24.65 -4.74 -21.51
C SER A 250 25.72 -4.64 -20.42
N LEU A 251 26.93 -5.14 -20.66
CA LEU A 251 28.04 -5.05 -19.70
C LEU A 251 28.54 -3.61 -19.56
N THR A 252 28.68 -2.86 -20.66
CA THR A 252 29.12 -1.46 -20.62
C THR A 252 28.17 -0.56 -19.86
N LEU A 253 26.85 -0.87 -19.82
CA LEU A 253 25.86 -0.16 -19.02
C LEU A 253 25.86 -0.55 -17.54
N THR A 254 26.16 -1.79 -17.21
CA THR A 254 26.08 -2.32 -15.83
C THR A 254 27.36 -2.12 -15.03
N ILE A 255 28.53 -2.25 -15.62
CA ILE A 255 29.84 -2.10 -14.96
C ILE A 255 29.99 -0.75 -14.23
N PRO A 256 29.61 0.41 -14.78
CA PRO A 256 29.70 1.71 -14.07
C PRO A 256 28.88 1.71 -12.78
N SER A 257 27.74 1.03 -12.75
CA SER A 257 26.92 0.89 -11.55
C SER A 257 27.62 0.06 -10.47
N TRP A 258 28.29 -1.04 -10.84
CA TRP A 258 29.08 -1.86 -9.92
C TRP A 258 30.26 -1.08 -9.34
N ILE A 259 31.01 -0.36 -10.18
CA ILE A 259 32.11 0.50 -9.75
C ILE A 259 31.61 1.55 -8.74
N SER A 260 30.47 2.21 -9.01
CA SER A 260 29.89 3.20 -8.12
C SER A 260 29.45 2.60 -6.79
N SER A 261 28.93 1.38 -6.79
CA SER A 261 28.54 0.66 -5.56
C SER A 261 29.76 0.27 -4.73
N ILE A 262 30.81 -0.24 -5.35
CA ILE A 262 32.07 -0.61 -4.67
C ILE A 262 32.73 0.66 -4.06
N LYS A 263 32.81 1.76 -4.81
CA LYS A 263 33.35 3.02 -4.31
C LYS A 263 32.57 3.58 -3.12
N ARG A 264 31.22 3.54 -3.18
CA ARG A 264 30.35 4.02 -2.11
C ARG A 264 30.50 3.17 -0.85
N THR A 265 30.57 1.84 -0.98
CA THR A 265 30.79 0.93 0.15
C THR A 265 32.16 1.18 0.78
N ALA A 266 33.21 1.35 -0.03
CA ALA A 266 34.54 1.66 0.46
C ALA A 266 34.63 3.01 1.20
N ALA A 267 33.85 4.01 0.77
CA ALA A 267 33.83 5.32 1.40
C ALA A 267 33.00 5.36 2.70
N ASN A 268 31.92 4.56 2.78
CA ASN A 268 30.96 4.61 3.88
C ASN A 268 31.17 3.51 4.94
N SER A 269 32.05 2.53 4.70
CA SER A 269 32.33 1.43 5.61
C SER A 269 33.77 1.52 6.10
N ASP A 270 33.98 1.37 7.40
CA ASP A 270 35.34 1.15 7.91
C ASP A 270 35.77 -0.28 7.60
N ILE A 271 36.37 -0.46 6.41
CA ILE A 271 36.82 -1.74 5.90
C ILE A 271 37.82 -2.42 6.85
N LYS A 272 38.51 -1.62 7.71
CA LYS A 272 39.46 -2.14 8.67
C LYS A 272 38.82 -2.87 9.85
N THR A 273 37.54 -2.59 10.13
CA THR A 273 36.79 -3.18 11.25
C THR A 273 35.96 -4.40 10.87
N LEU A 274 36.00 -4.83 9.60
CA LEU A 274 35.31 -6.02 9.14
C LEU A 274 35.76 -7.27 9.86
N SER A 275 34.81 -8.19 10.13
CA SER A 275 35.11 -9.53 10.65
C SER A 275 36.04 -10.30 9.68
N VAL A 276 36.83 -11.22 10.21
CA VAL A 276 37.76 -12.05 9.42
C VAL A 276 37.03 -12.76 8.28
N LYS A 277 35.82 -13.30 8.54
CA LYS A 277 35.00 -13.98 7.53
C LYS A 277 34.56 -13.03 6.42
N ALA A 278 33.99 -11.87 6.79
CA ALA A 278 33.51 -10.89 5.79
C ALA A 278 34.65 -10.33 4.92
N ARG A 279 35.84 -10.17 5.52
CA ARG A 279 37.05 -9.75 4.81
C ARG A 279 37.49 -10.80 3.81
N TYR A 280 37.55 -12.08 4.23
CA TYR A 280 37.89 -13.19 3.37
C TYR A 280 36.95 -13.34 2.18
N ASP A 281 35.63 -13.31 2.45
CA ASP A 281 34.60 -13.44 1.41
C ASP A 281 34.67 -12.29 0.40
N LEU A 282 34.87 -11.05 0.87
CA LEU A 282 35.01 -9.88 0.00
C LEU A 282 36.28 -9.96 -0.88
N VAL A 283 37.43 -10.34 -0.29
CA VAL A 283 38.68 -10.49 -1.03
C VAL A 283 38.53 -11.57 -2.11
N LYS A 284 37.89 -12.69 -1.80
CA LYS A 284 37.65 -13.77 -2.77
C LYS A 284 36.85 -13.27 -3.99
N VAL A 285 35.71 -12.63 -3.75
CA VAL A 285 34.83 -12.11 -4.83
C VAL A 285 35.54 -11.02 -5.65
N LEU A 286 36.32 -10.15 -5.01
CA LEU A 286 37.11 -9.14 -5.75
C LEU A 286 38.20 -9.76 -6.61
N ASN A 287 38.89 -10.81 -6.14
CA ASN A 287 39.88 -11.52 -6.93
C ASN A 287 39.24 -12.23 -8.14
N ASP A 288 38.06 -12.85 -7.97
CA ASP A 288 37.32 -13.46 -9.06
C ASP A 288 36.92 -12.40 -10.11
N LEU A 289 36.45 -11.23 -9.67
CA LEU A 289 36.10 -10.12 -10.56
C LEU A 289 37.33 -9.60 -11.34
N ILE A 290 38.48 -9.44 -10.68
CA ILE A 290 39.75 -8.99 -11.30
C ILE A 290 40.17 -9.99 -12.33
N SER A 291 40.17 -11.28 -12.00
CA SER A 291 40.56 -12.37 -12.91
C SER A 291 39.72 -12.38 -14.19
N ILE A 292 38.39 -12.38 -14.05
CA ILE A 292 37.46 -12.38 -15.19
C ILE A 292 37.63 -11.12 -16.03
N SER A 293 37.70 -9.94 -15.38
CA SER A 293 37.86 -8.67 -16.07
C SER A 293 39.15 -8.58 -16.86
N THR A 294 40.23 -9.09 -16.29
CA THR A 294 41.56 -9.13 -16.95
C THR A 294 41.54 -10.06 -18.17
N THR A 295 40.92 -11.24 -18.03
CA THR A 295 40.77 -12.18 -19.15
C THR A 295 40.01 -11.57 -20.31
N ILE A 296 38.85 -10.95 -20.04
CA ILE A 296 38.04 -10.31 -21.09
C ILE A 296 38.81 -9.16 -21.75
N LYS A 297 39.46 -8.32 -20.92
CA LYS A 297 40.27 -7.22 -21.44
C LYS A 297 41.37 -7.70 -22.39
N ASN A 298 42.13 -8.74 -22.03
CA ASN A 298 43.20 -9.30 -22.86
C ASN A 298 42.64 -9.81 -24.18
N ILE A 299 41.50 -10.52 -24.17
CA ILE A 299 40.83 -11.00 -25.39
C ILE A 299 40.45 -9.84 -26.32
N LEU A 300 40.03 -8.69 -25.75
CA LEU A 300 39.64 -7.51 -26.53
C LEU A 300 40.84 -6.69 -27.07
N GLU A 301 41.99 -6.80 -26.43
CA GLU A 301 43.23 -6.10 -26.82
C GLU A 301 44.11 -6.92 -27.79
N GLU A 302 43.86 -8.25 -27.91
CA GLU A 302 44.58 -9.16 -28.84
C GLU A 302 43.99 -9.17 -30.27
N ASN A 303 42.85 -8.47 -30.50
CA ASN A 303 42.23 -8.25 -31.79
C ASN A 303 42.39 -6.81 -32.25
#